data_ac81082917688ca523dcfd8b231ff965
#
_entry.id   ac81082917688ca523dcfd8b231ff965
#
_cell.length_a   1.000
_cell.length_b   1.000
_cell.length_c   1.000
_cell.angle_alpha   90.00
_cell.angle_beta   90.00
_cell.angle_gamma   90.00
#
_symmetry.space_group_name_H-M   'P 1'
#
loop_
_entity.id
_entity.type
_entity.pdbx_description
1 polymer ?
#
loop_
_entity_poly.entity_id
_entity_poly.type
_entity_poly.pdbx_seq_one_letter_code
_entity_poly.pdbx_strand_id
1 'polypeptide(L)'
;MGLGKKTIDDENYAGKRVLVRCDFNVPMKDGVITNDNRINAALPTIKKLIADGAKVILCSHLGKPKNGPEAKFSLAPVAVRLSEKLGQPVTFADDDTVVGENAKAAVATMGNGEVVLLQNTRFRKEETKNEPAFSEELASLADAYVDDAFGSCHRAHCSTAGVTDYVKDTAVGYLMEKEIKYLGNAVNDPERPFTAILGGAKVADKLNVISNLLEKVDTLIIGGGMAYTFLKAQGYEIGKSLCDDSKLDYCKEMMAKAKEKGVKLLLPVDAVCIKDFPDPIDAPVDVTVVPVTAIPADMEGCDIGPETMKLFADAVKASKTVVWNGPMGVFENPTLAAGTLAVAKAMAESDATTVIGGGDSAAAVQQMGLGDKMTHISTGGGASLEYLEGKELPGIAVIQNA
;
A
#
# COMPACT_ATOMS: atom_id res chain seq x y z
N MET A 1 6.52 -10.36 -17.44
CA MET A 1 5.72 -9.36 -18.18
C MET A 1 4.85 -8.64 -17.18
N GLY A 2 4.83 -7.31 -17.19
CA GLY A 2 3.85 -6.54 -16.42
C GLY A 2 2.44 -6.98 -16.76
N LEU A 3 1.43 -6.53 -15.99
CA LEU A 3 0.03 -6.92 -16.21
C LEU A 3 -0.52 -6.53 -17.60
N GLY A 4 0.29 -5.92 -18.46
CA GLY A 4 -0.07 -5.59 -19.84
C GLY A 4 -1.27 -4.68 -20.00
N LYS A 5 -1.47 -3.77 -19.04
CA LYS A 5 -2.58 -2.84 -19.05
C LYS A 5 -2.28 -1.60 -19.89
N LYS A 6 -3.30 -1.09 -20.56
CA LYS A 6 -3.24 0.17 -21.27
C LYS A 6 -2.92 1.32 -20.32
N THR A 7 -1.98 2.18 -20.71
CA THR A 7 -1.55 3.35 -19.94
C THR A 7 -1.99 4.64 -20.60
N ILE A 8 -1.92 5.75 -19.87
CA ILE A 8 -2.25 7.07 -20.45
C ILE A 8 -1.30 7.52 -21.54
N ASP A 9 -0.14 6.89 -21.69
CA ASP A 9 0.79 7.17 -22.79
C ASP A 9 0.38 6.48 -24.10
N ASP A 10 -0.51 5.50 -24.04
CA ASP A 10 -0.99 4.77 -25.22
C ASP A 10 -2.06 5.54 -26.00
N GLU A 11 -2.48 6.70 -25.50
CA GLU A 11 -3.53 7.49 -26.12
C GLU A 11 -3.31 9.00 -25.95
N ASN A 12 -3.82 9.78 -26.91
CA ASN A 12 -3.93 11.22 -26.79
C ASN A 12 -5.38 11.59 -26.42
N TYR A 13 -5.53 12.23 -25.26
CA TYR A 13 -6.84 12.58 -24.70
C TYR A 13 -7.33 13.97 -25.08
N ALA A 14 -6.76 14.61 -26.10
CA ALA A 14 -7.14 15.96 -26.53
C ALA A 14 -8.65 16.09 -26.75
N GLY A 15 -9.26 17.04 -26.08
CA GLY A 15 -10.69 17.33 -26.18
C GLY A 15 -11.63 16.32 -25.50
N LYS A 16 -11.10 15.23 -24.96
CA LYS A 16 -11.90 14.21 -24.28
C LYS A 16 -12.16 14.59 -22.82
N ARG A 17 -13.35 14.24 -22.34
CA ARG A 17 -13.67 14.28 -20.91
C ARG A 17 -13.10 13.01 -20.28
N VAL A 18 -12.14 13.16 -19.38
CA VAL A 18 -11.44 12.03 -18.73
C VAL A 18 -11.75 12.04 -17.25
N LEU A 19 -12.42 11.00 -16.78
CA LEU A 19 -12.63 10.77 -15.35
C LEU A 19 -11.42 10.05 -14.79
N VAL A 20 -10.72 10.70 -13.85
CA VAL A 20 -9.52 10.15 -13.20
C VAL A 20 -9.86 9.80 -11.76
N ARG A 21 -9.74 8.51 -11.42
CA ARG A 21 -9.85 8.07 -10.02
C ARG A 21 -8.53 8.26 -9.33
N CYS A 22 -8.49 9.20 -8.40
CA CYS A 22 -7.33 9.53 -7.58
C CYS A 22 -7.50 8.99 -6.16
N ASP A 23 -6.42 8.98 -5.39
CA ASP A 23 -6.45 8.78 -3.95
C ASP A 23 -6.11 10.11 -3.25
N PHE A 24 -7.16 10.84 -2.87
CA PHE A 24 -7.09 12.07 -2.10
C PHE A 24 -7.57 11.88 -0.66
N ASN A 25 -7.53 10.64 -0.18
CA ASN A 25 -7.81 10.32 1.22
C ASN A 25 -6.64 10.78 2.10
N VAL A 26 -6.45 12.09 2.16
CA VAL A 26 -5.37 12.75 2.90
C VAL A 26 -5.70 12.87 4.37
N PRO A 27 -4.71 12.79 5.27
CA PRO A 27 -4.93 13.09 6.68
C PRO A 27 -5.22 14.57 6.86
N MET A 28 -6.25 14.87 7.66
CA MET A 28 -6.65 16.23 7.99
C MET A 28 -6.81 16.39 9.50
N LYS A 29 -6.51 17.61 9.99
CA LYS A 29 -6.76 18.02 11.36
C LYS A 29 -7.42 19.38 11.33
N ASP A 30 -8.63 19.49 11.92
CA ASP A 30 -9.40 20.73 11.99
C ASP A 30 -9.59 21.41 10.61
N GLY A 31 -9.87 20.61 9.59
CA GLY A 31 -10.08 21.07 8.22
C GLY A 31 -8.82 21.42 7.44
N VAL A 32 -7.63 21.17 8.02
CA VAL A 32 -6.33 21.44 7.39
C VAL A 32 -5.67 20.12 6.99
N ILE A 33 -5.20 20.05 5.75
CA ILE A 33 -4.42 18.91 5.25
C ILE A 33 -3.06 18.89 5.95
N THR A 34 -2.77 17.80 6.68
CA THR A 34 -1.52 17.66 7.44
C THR A 34 -0.42 16.95 6.64
N ASN A 35 -0.77 16.24 5.58
CA ASN A 35 0.17 15.59 4.67
C ASN A 35 -0.44 15.51 3.27
N ASP A 36 0.25 16.03 2.28
CA ASP A 36 -0.22 16.09 0.89
C ASP A 36 0.51 15.14 -0.07
N ASN A 37 1.19 14.12 0.45
CA ASN A 37 1.93 13.16 -0.38
C ASN A 37 1.06 12.49 -1.43
N ARG A 38 -0.18 12.15 -1.10
CA ARG A 38 -1.12 11.53 -2.04
C ARG A 38 -1.52 12.48 -3.17
N ILE A 39 -1.67 13.76 -2.86
CA ILE A 39 -1.92 14.80 -3.87
C ILE A 39 -0.72 14.89 -4.80
N ASN A 40 0.50 14.98 -4.24
CA ASN A 40 1.73 15.05 -5.03
C ASN A 40 1.88 13.83 -5.96
N ALA A 41 1.52 12.64 -5.48
CA ALA A 41 1.61 11.41 -6.25
C ALA A 41 0.67 11.39 -7.46
N ALA A 42 -0.45 12.10 -7.41
CA ALA A 42 -1.41 12.20 -8.50
C ALA A 42 -1.03 13.25 -9.57
N LEU A 43 -0.14 14.19 -9.24
CA LEU A 43 0.19 15.31 -10.14
C LEU A 43 0.74 14.90 -11.51
N PRO A 44 1.65 13.93 -11.64
CA PRO A 44 2.18 13.54 -12.95
C PRO A 44 1.09 13.14 -13.95
N THR A 45 0.12 12.33 -13.52
CA THR A 45 -1.02 11.93 -14.35
C THR A 45 -1.89 13.11 -14.73
N ILE A 46 -2.24 13.95 -13.75
CA ILE A 46 -3.09 15.14 -13.98
C ILE A 46 -2.39 16.08 -14.96
N LYS A 47 -1.12 16.35 -14.78
CA LYS A 47 -0.34 17.24 -15.65
C LYS A 47 -0.24 16.73 -17.09
N LYS A 48 -0.07 15.41 -17.25
CA LYS A 48 -0.05 14.79 -18.59
C LYS A 48 -1.36 15.00 -19.32
N LEU A 49 -2.48 14.77 -18.65
CA LEU A 49 -3.81 14.96 -19.23
C LEU A 49 -4.10 16.43 -19.57
N ILE A 50 -3.68 17.35 -18.70
CA ILE A 50 -3.75 18.80 -18.97
C ILE A 50 -2.93 19.14 -20.23
N ALA A 51 -1.71 18.62 -20.33
CA ALA A 51 -0.83 18.86 -21.47
C ALA A 51 -1.39 18.30 -22.79
N ASP A 52 -2.13 17.18 -22.73
CA ASP A 52 -2.83 16.64 -23.88
C ASP A 52 -4.02 17.51 -24.34
N GLY A 53 -4.46 18.45 -23.51
CA GLY A 53 -5.66 19.23 -23.79
C GLY A 53 -6.95 18.49 -23.42
N ALA A 54 -6.90 17.56 -22.49
CA ALA A 54 -8.09 16.87 -21.99
C ALA A 54 -8.93 17.77 -21.08
N LYS A 55 -10.21 17.42 -20.94
CA LYS A 55 -11.07 17.94 -19.88
C LYS A 55 -10.96 16.99 -18.70
N VAL A 56 -10.25 17.41 -17.64
CA VAL A 56 -9.82 16.53 -16.54
C VAL A 56 -10.84 16.59 -15.41
N ILE A 57 -11.48 15.46 -15.11
CA ILE A 57 -12.49 15.32 -14.07
C ILE A 57 -11.93 14.36 -13.03
N LEU A 58 -11.63 14.88 -11.83
CA LEU A 58 -11.04 14.11 -10.74
C LEU A 58 -12.11 13.62 -9.77
N CYS A 59 -11.98 12.40 -9.30
CA CYS A 59 -12.82 11.85 -8.22
C CYS A 59 -11.98 11.07 -7.21
N SER A 60 -12.44 11.08 -5.97
CA SER A 60 -11.81 10.36 -4.86
C SER A 60 -12.78 10.20 -3.72
N HIS A 61 -12.49 9.25 -2.86
CA HIS A 61 -13.06 9.20 -1.51
C HIS A 61 -12.20 9.98 -0.52
N LEU A 62 -12.78 10.32 0.62
CA LEU A 62 -12.10 10.88 1.79
C LEU A 62 -12.76 10.34 3.05
N GLY A 63 -11.98 9.64 3.88
CA GLY A 63 -12.48 9.10 5.14
C GLY A 63 -13.60 8.06 4.96
N LYS A 64 -14.39 7.92 6.00
CA LYS A 64 -15.52 6.97 6.05
C LYS A 64 -16.77 7.67 6.57
N PRO A 65 -17.44 8.50 5.75
CA PRO A 65 -18.69 9.11 6.16
C PRO A 65 -19.75 8.02 6.41
N LYS A 66 -20.41 8.09 7.56
CA LYS A 66 -21.41 7.08 7.97
C LYS A 66 -22.84 7.49 7.66
N ASN A 67 -23.09 8.79 7.62
CA ASN A 67 -24.43 9.36 7.53
C ASN A 67 -24.65 10.16 6.23
N GLY A 68 -23.96 9.81 5.17
CA GLY A 68 -23.99 10.57 3.92
C GLY A 68 -23.05 11.78 3.97
N PRO A 69 -23.41 12.91 3.34
CA PRO A 69 -22.58 14.09 3.32
C PRO A 69 -22.27 14.65 4.70
N GLU A 70 -20.98 14.86 4.98
CA GLU A 70 -20.48 15.44 6.23
C GLU A 70 -19.38 16.45 5.89
N ALA A 71 -19.48 17.67 6.41
CA ALA A 71 -18.56 18.77 6.08
C ALA A 71 -17.08 18.42 6.32
N LYS A 72 -16.78 17.66 7.37
CA LYS A 72 -15.40 17.22 7.70
C LYS A 72 -14.79 16.29 6.65
N PHE A 73 -15.59 15.67 5.80
CA PHE A 73 -15.16 14.79 4.72
C PHE A 73 -15.29 15.41 3.33
N SER A 74 -15.51 16.72 3.26
CA SER A 74 -15.52 17.44 1.98
C SER A 74 -14.12 17.50 1.36
N LEU A 75 -14.07 17.33 0.04
CA LEU A 75 -12.84 17.49 -0.74
C LEU A 75 -12.51 18.94 -1.09
N ALA A 76 -13.28 19.92 -0.61
CA ALA A 76 -13.01 21.35 -0.88
C ALA A 76 -11.56 21.76 -0.55
N PRO A 77 -10.96 21.38 0.60
CA PRO A 77 -9.56 21.69 0.88
C PRO A 77 -8.58 21.08 -0.11
N VAL A 78 -8.90 19.92 -0.67
CA VAL A 78 -8.08 19.26 -1.70
C VAL A 78 -8.10 20.06 -3.00
N ALA A 79 -9.24 20.59 -3.40
CA ALA A 79 -9.36 21.44 -4.58
C ALA A 79 -8.45 22.68 -4.48
N VAL A 80 -8.41 23.33 -3.32
CA VAL A 80 -7.55 24.48 -3.06
C VAL A 80 -6.07 24.09 -3.18
N ARG A 81 -5.67 22.98 -2.53
CA ARG A 81 -4.28 22.51 -2.56
C ARG A 81 -3.86 22.11 -3.99
N LEU A 82 -4.73 21.44 -4.74
CA LEU A 82 -4.48 21.10 -6.14
C LEU A 82 -4.28 22.34 -7.00
N SER A 83 -5.12 23.37 -6.83
CA SER A 83 -4.98 24.62 -7.56
C SER A 83 -3.62 25.28 -7.34
N GLU A 84 -3.15 25.30 -6.10
CA GLU A 84 -1.83 25.83 -5.74
C GLU A 84 -0.71 25.03 -6.42
N LYS A 85 -0.78 23.70 -6.37
CA LYS A 85 0.27 22.82 -6.91
C LYS A 85 0.29 22.78 -8.44
N LEU A 86 -0.87 22.90 -9.08
CA LEU A 86 -0.97 22.92 -10.55
C LEU A 86 -0.71 24.31 -11.13
N GLY A 87 -0.76 25.36 -10.31
CA GLY A 87 -0.64 26.74 -10.78
C GLY A 87 -1.77 27.20 -11.67
N GLN A 88 -2.93 26.55 -11.59
CA GLN A 88 -4.15 26.90 -12.33
C GLN A 88 -5.38 26.58 -11.50
N PRO A 89 -6.55 27.19 -11.81
CA PRO A 89 -7.77 26.89 -11.08
C PRO A 89 -8.19 25.43 -11.19
N VAL A 90 -8.66 24.86 -10.07
CA VAL A 90 -9.41 23.61 -10.04
C VAL A 90 -10.82 23.95 -9.59
N THR A 91 -11.80 23.72 -10.44
CA THR A 91 -13.19 23.95 -10.10
C THR A 91 -13.69 22.83 -9.21
N PHE A 92 -14.11 23.18 -7.99
CA PHE A 92 -14.72 22.21 -7.08
C PHE A 92 -16.21 22.12 -7.34
N ALA A 93 -16.67 20.94 -7.77
CA ALA A 93 -18.10 20.68 -7.98
C ALA A 93 -18.72 20.24 -6.64
N ASP A 94 -19.22 21.19 -5.88
CA ASP A 94 -19.79 20.96 -4.55
C ASP A 94 -21.24 20.45 -4.65
N ASP A 95 -21.38 19.16 -4.83
CA ASP A 95 -22.64 18.44 -4.84
C ASP A 95 -22.65 17.31 -3.84
N ASP A 96 -23.58 17.31 -2.90
CA ASP A 96 -23.74 16.24 -1.92
C ASP A 96 -24.09 14.89 -2.57
N THR A 97 -24.68 14.92 -3.76
CA THR A 97 -24.99 13.72 -4.57
C THR A 97 -23.86 13.32 -5.51
N VAL A 98 -22.73 14.01 -5.47
CA VAL A 98 -21.51 13.81 -6.28
C VAL A 98 -21.74 14.13 -7.76
N VAL A 99 -22.70 13.53 -8.40
CA VAL A 99 -23.10 13.78 -9.80
C VAL A 99 -24.43 14.52 -9.80
N GLY A 100 -24.44 15.70 -9.21
CA GLY A 100 -25.60 16.57 -9.17
C GLY A 100 -25.54 17.67 -10.22
N GLU A 101 -26.41 18.67 -10.09
CA GLU A 101 -26.53 19.77 -11.06
C GLU A 101 -25.24 20.58 -11.17
N ASN A 102 -24.56 20.86 -10.04
CA ASN A 102 -23.30 21.62 -10.06
C ASN A 102 -22.20 20.86 -10.79
N ALA A 103 -22.07 19.55 -10.52
CA ALA A 103 -21.10 18.71 -11.21
C ALA A 103 -21.36 18.63 -12.71
N LYS A 104 -22.59 18.41 -13.11
CA LYS A 104 -23.00 18.36 -14.51
C LYS A 104 -22.73 19.69 -15.22
N ALA A 105 -23.07 20.82 -14.60
CA ALA A 105 -22.80 22.15 -15.13
C ALA A 105 -21.31 22.43 -15.27
N ALA A 106 -20.51 22.12 -14.24
CA ALA A 106 -19.06 22.31 -14.28
C ALA A 106 -18.40 21.51 -15.41
N VAL A 107 -18.80 20.26 -15.58
CA VAL A 107 -18.30 19.41 -16.67
C VAL A 107 -18.75 19.89 -18.03
N ALA A 108 -20.03 20.31 -18.18
CA ALA A 108 -20.56 20.80 -19.44
C ALA A 108 -19.90 22.09 -19.93
N THR A 109 -19.41 22.93 -19.02
CA THR A 109 -18.85 24.25 -19.35
C THR A 109 -17.31 24.28 -19.31
N MET A 110 -16.64 23.21 -18.85
CA MET A 110 -15.18 23.18 -18.81
C MET A 110 -14.56 23.15 -20.20
N GLY A 111 -13.42 23.82 -20.32
CA GLY A 111 -12.58 23.82 -21.50
C GLY A 111 -11.47 22.79 -21.48
N ASN A 112 -10.79 22.65 -22.62
CA ASN A 112 -9.63 21.78 -22.75
C ASN A 112 -8.50 22.26 -21.82
N GLY A 113 -7.89 21.32 -21.11
CA GLY A 113 -6.83 21.61 -20.14
C GLY A 113 -7.33 22.10 -18.78
N GLU A 114 -8.63 22.28 -18.61
CA GLU A 114 -9.23 22.63 -17.33
C GLU A 114 -9.44 21.39 -16.45
N VAL A 115 -9.59 21.63 -15.13
CA VAL A 115 -9.71 20.59 -14.11
C VAL A 115 -10.94 20.85 -13.24
N VAL A 116 -11.75 19.81 -13.09
CA VAL A 116 -12.88 19.77 -12.15
C VAL A 116 -12.61 18.66 -11.12
N LEU A 117 -12.83 18.95 -9.84
CA LEU A 117 -12.82 17.93 -8.78
C LEU A 117 -14.26 17.71 -8.30
N LEU A 118 -14.73 16.48 -8.35
CA LEU A 118 -16.00 16.08 -7.78
C LEU A 118 -15.94 16.01 -6.26
N GLN A 119 -17.09 16.06 -5.60
CA GLN A 119 -17.21 15.85 -4.15
C GLN A 119 -16.93 14.38 -3.79
N ASN A 120 -16.63 14.13 -2.54
CA ASN A 120 -16.33 12.81 -1.98
C ASN A 120 -17.31 11.74 -2.48
N THR A 121 -16.78 10.75 -3.20
CA THR A 121 -17.61 9.67 -3.78
C THR A 121 -18.38 8.88 -2.73
N ARG A 122 -17.87 8.82 -1.50
CA ARG A 122 -18.51 8.12 -0.38
C ARG A 122 -19.64 8.92 0.27
N PHE A 123 -19.94 10.11 -0.20
CA PHE A 123 -21.20 10.78 0.14
C PHE A 123 -22.40 10.01 -0.42
N ARG A 124 -22.17 9.19 -1.44
CA ARG A 124 -23.15 8.25 -1.98
C ARG A 124 -22.98 6.88 -1.34
N LYS A 125 -24.07 6.34 -0.81
CA LYS A 125 -24.09 4.99 -0.21
C LYS A 125 -23.82 3.89 -1.25
N GLU A 126 -24.14 4.16 -2.49
CA GLU A 126 -23.96 3.25 -3.62
C GLU A 126 -22.49 3.00 -3.95
N GLU A 127 -21.59 3.93 -3.63
CA GLU A 127 -20.17 3.85 -3.98
C GLU A 127 -19.53 2.54 -3.50
N THR A 128 -19.57 2.27 -2.19
CA THR A 128 -18.94 1.09 -1.61
C THR A 128 -19.66 -0.21 -1.90
N LYS A 129 -20.91 -0.15 -2.32
CA LYS A 129 -21.73 -1.30 -2.71
C LYS A 129 -21.63 -1.61 -4.20
N ASN A 130 -20.90 -0.78 -4.95
CA ASN A 130 -20.77 -0.90 -6.40
C ASN A 130 -22.12 -0.95 -7.14
N GLU A 131 -23.07 -0.13 -6.71
CA GLU A 131 -24.41 -0.11 -7.30
C GLU A 131 -24.40 0.49 -8.72
N PRO A 132 -24.98 -0.19 -9.71
CA PRO A 132 -24.91 0.22 -11.12
C PRO A 132 -25.38 1.65 -11.42
N ALA A 133 -26.40 2.12 -10.72
CA ALA A 133 -26.96 3.45 -10.96
C ALA A 133 -25.94 4.57 -10.74
N PHE A 134 -25.15 4.51 -9.66
CA PHE A 134 -24.11 5.51 -9.42
C PHE A 134 -22.93 5.36 -10.37
N SER A 135 -22.54 4.14 -10.70
CA SER A 135 -21.53 3.88 -11.71
C SER A 135 -21.90 4.50 -13.06
N GLU A 136 -23.14 4.36 -13.48
CA GLU A 136 -23.68 4.95 -14.72
C GLU A 136 -23.69 6.49 -14.65
N GLU A 137 -24.05 7.08 -13.51
CA GLU A 137 -23.99 8.53 -13.32
C GLU A 137 -22.57 9.06 -13.44
N LEU A 138 -21.58 8.41 -12.79
CA LEU A 138 -20.17 8.79 -12.94
C LEU A 138 -19.71 8.68 -14.40
N ALA A 139 -20.05 7.61 -15.07
CA ALA A 139 -19.70 7.35 -16.44
C ALA A 139 -20.30 8.38 -17.41
N SER A 140 -21.47 8.93 -17.09
CA SER A 140 -22.13 9.93 -17.92
C SER A 140 -21.34 11.23 -18.07
N LEU A 141 -20.41 11.48 -17.15
CA LEU A 141 -19.55 12.67 -17.16
C LEU A 141 -18.34 12.53 -18.09
N ALA A 142 -18.02 11.34 -18.59
CA ALA A 142 -16.73 11.08 -19.19
C ALA A 142 -16.80 10.27 -20.49
N ASP A 143 -15.82 10.52 -21.37
CA ASP A 143 -15.56 9.75 -22.59
C ASP A 143 -14.53 8.65 -22.33
N ALA A 144 -13.64 8.85 -21.35
CA ALA A 144 -12.59 7.93 -20.94
C ALA A 144 -12.44 7.89 -19.42
N TYR A 145 -11.92 6.78 -18.91
CA TYR A 145 -11.67 6.57 -17.49
C TYR A 145 -10.19 6.20 -17.26
N VAL A 146 -9.59 6.81 -16.26
CA VAL A 146 -8.21 6.52 -15.82
C VAL A 146 -8.23 6.16 -14.35
N ASP A 147 -7.69 4.99 -14.01
CA ASP A 147 -7.44 4.60 -12.62
C ASP A 147 -6.01 4.95 -12.22
N ASP A 148 -5.87 5.81 -11.22
CA ASP A 148 -4.59 6.24 -10.67
C ASP A 148 -4.54 6.09 -9.13
N ALA A 149 -5.37 5.21 -8.59
CA ALA A 149 -5.55 5.02 -7.16
C ALA A 149 -5.28 3.57 -6.72
N PHE A 150 -4.02 3.20 -6.63
CA PHE A 150 -3.63 1.84 -6.26
C PHE A 150 -4.16 1.43 -4.88
N GLY A 151 -4.13 2.35 -3.90
CA GLY A 151 -4.63 2.09 -2.55
C GLY A 151 -6.10 1.70 -2.46
N SER A 152 -6.89 1.95 -3.49
CA SER A 152 -8.32 1.62 -3.54
C SER A 152 -8.65 0.53 -4.58
N CYS A 153 -7.68 0.07 -5.37
CA CYS A 153 -7.94 -0.84 -6.48
C CYS A 153 -8.27 -2.28 -6.06
N HIS A 154 -8.06 -2.62 -4.80
CA HIS A 154 -8.44 -3.93 -4.23
C HIS A 154 -9.93 -4.02 -3.90
N ARG A 155 -10.67 -2.94 -4.04
CA ARG A 155 -12.11 -2.87 -3.76
C ARG A 155 -12.90 -2.56 -5.03
N ALA A 156 -13.92 -3.36 -5.31
CA ALA A 156 -14.85 -3.13 -6.39
C ALA A 156 -15.90 -2.11 -5.98
N HIS A 157 -15.56 -0.81 -6.03
CA HIS A 157 -16.48 0.30 -5.79
C HIS A 157 -16.94 0.90 -7.14
N CYS A 158 -17.95 1.76 -7.12
CA CYS A 158 -18.42 2.42 -8.34
C CYS A 158 -17.29 3.17 -9.05
N SER A 159 -16.52 3.99 -8.33
CA SER A 159 -15.45 4.82 -8.91
C SER A 159 -14.17 4.07 -9.25
N THR A 160 -13.97 2.85 -8.75
CA THR A 160 -12.77 2.05 -9.00
C THR A 160 -12.98 0.91 -10.00
N ALA A 161 -14.19 0.42 -10.12
CA ALA A 161 -14.51 -0.73 -10.97
C ALA A 161 -15.82 -0.55 -11.76
N GLY A 162 -16.94 -0.32 -11.09
CA GLY A 162 -18.25 -0.33 -11.71
C GLY A 162 -18.42 0.68 -12.87
N VAL A 163 -17.76 1.83 -12.79
CA VAL A 163 -17.78 2.86 -13.84
C VAL A 163 -17.32 2.31 -15.19
N THR A 164 -16.43 1.34 -15.21
CA THR A 164 -15.89 0.74 -16.45
C THR A 164 -16.91 -0.14 -17.19
N ASP A 165 -18.02 -0.48 -16.57
CA ASP A 165 -19.12 -1.14 -17.27
C ASP A 165 -19.77 -0.22 -18.29
N TYR A 166 -19.67 1.09 -18.08
CA TYR A 166 -20.31 2.14 -18.87
C TYR A 166 -19.33 3.03 -19.65
N VAL A 167 -18.05 3.03 -19.27
CA VAL A 167 -16.97 3.71 -20.01
C VAL A 167 -15.99 2.64 -20.49
N LYS A 168 -15.86 2.47 -21.80
CA LYS A 168 -15.05 1.40 -22.39
C LYS A 168 -13.61 1.79 -22.69
N ASP A 169 -13.32 3.07 -22.85
CA ASP A 169 -11.97 3.59 -23.00
C ASP A 169 -11.35 3.77 -21.62
N THR A 170 -10.52 2.83 -21.23
CA THR A 170 -9.94 2.78 -19.88
C THR A 170 -8.43 2.63 -19.94
N ALA A 171 -7.73 3.26 -19.00
CA ALA A 171 -6.28 3.16 -18.85
C ALA A 171 -5.88 3.31 -17.40
N VAL A 172 -4.63 3.01 -17.09
CA VAL A 172 -4.01 3.33 -15.80
C VAL A 172 -3.18 4.59 -15.90
N GLY A 173 -3.16 5.40 -14.84
CA GLY A 173 -2.29 6.55 -14.71
C GLY A 173 -0.87 6.14 -14.33
N TYR A 174 0.03 7.11 -14.23
CA TYR A 174 1.45 6.88 -13.95
C TYR A 174 1.71 6.26 -12.57
N LEU A 175 0.94 6.65 -11.54
CA LEU A 175 1.07 6.05 -10.21
C LEU A 175 0.74 4.55 -10.27
N MET A 176 -0.38 4.21 -10.88
CA MET A 176 -0.84 2.84 -11.03
C MET A 176 0.12 2.02 -11.89
N GLU A 177 0.60 2.57 -13.01
CA GLU A 177 1.59 1.95 -13.89
C GLU A 177 2.87 1.59 -13.12
N LYS A 178 3.35 2.51 -12.28
CA LYS A 178 4.53 2.31 -11.45
C LYS A 178 4.34 1.18 -10.43
N GLU A 179 3.17 1.12 -9.79
CA GLU A 179 2.81 0.03 -8.87
C GLU A 179 2.77 -1.32 -9.59
N ILE A 180 2.13 -1.38 -10.75
CA ILE A 180 2.06 -2.59 -11.58
C ILE A 180 3.46 -3.02 -12.00
N LYS A 181 4.29 -2.09 -12.46
CA LYS A 181 5.65 -2.36 -12.91
C LYS A 181 6.53 -2.92 -11.78
N TYR A 182 6.58 -2.26 -10.66
CA TYR A 182 7.53 -2.60 -9.60
C TYR A 182 7.01 -3.70 -8.68
N LEU A 183 5.80 -3.56 -8.14
CA LEU A 183 5.25 -4.60 -7.27
C LEU A 183 4.83 -5.84 -8.07
N GLY A 184 4.17 -5.63 -9.20
CA GLY A 184 3.69 -6.70 -10.07
C GLY A 184 4.83 -7.56 -10.61
N ASN A 185 5.85 -6.94 -11.20
CA ASN A 185 6.98 -7.67 -11.76
C ASN A 185 7.84 -8.30 -10.68
N ALA A 186 8.04 -7.62 -9.53
CA ALA A 186 8.80 -8.17 -8.43
C ALA A 186 8.22 -9.50 -7.92
N VAL A 187 6.90 -9.64 -7.95
CA VAL A 187 6.24 -10.86 -7.45
C VAL A 187 6.06 -11.93 -8.54
N ASN A 188 5.74 -11.53 -9.76
CA ASN A 188 5.37 -12.46 -10.84
C ASN A 188 6.52 -12.85 -11.76
N ASP A 189 7.52 -11.99 -11.92
CA ASP A 189 8.67 -12.23 -12.80
C ASP A 189 9.94 -11.62 -12.20
N PRO A 190 10.34 -12.06 -10.98
CA PRO A 190 11.48 -11.49 -10.29
C PRO A 190 12.81 -11.89 -10.91
N GLU A 191 13.79 -11.01 -10.85
CA GLU A 191 15.18 -11.39 -11.02
C GLU A 191 15.64 -12.12 -9.75
N ARG A 192 16.19 -13.33 -9.92
CA ARG A 192 16.55 -14.20 -8.80
C ARG A 192 18.01 -14.06 -8.40
N PRO A 193 18.35 -14.25 -7.12
CA PRO A 193 17.50 -14.71 -6.01
C PRO A 193 16.44 -13.69 -5.59
N PHE A 194 15.23 -14.18 -5.33
CA PHE A 194 14.10 -13.39 -4.86
C PHE A 194 13.85 -13.66 -3.37
N THR A 195 13.93 -12.62 -2.56
CA THR A 195 13.68 -12.66 -1.12
C THR A 195 12.47 -11.82 -0.77
N ALA A 196 11.54 -12.40 -0.02
CA ALA A 196 10.47 -11.66 0.63
C ALA A 196 10.73 -11.56 2.13
N ILE A 197 10.43 -10.40 2.70
CA ILE A 197 10.55 -10.12 4.13
C ILE A 197 9.17 -9.76 4.65
N LEU A 198 8.69 -10.55 5.60
CA LEU A 198 7.41 -10.31 6.27
C LEU A 198 7.64 -10.05 7.74
N GLY A 199 6.99 -9.03 8.26
CA GLY A 199 7.00 -8.68 9.67
C GLY A 199 5.63 -8.19 10.13
N GLY A 200 5.61 -7.52 11.28
CA GLY A 200 4.38 -7.08 11.91
C GLY A 200 4.00 -7.92 13.11
N ALA A 201 2.90 -7.56 13.77
CA ALA A 201 2.55 -8.12 15.07
C ALA A 201 1.90 -9.50 15.01
N LYS A 202 1.06 -9.76 14.00
CA LYS A 202 0.18 -10.93 13.98
C LYS A 202 0.35 -11.79 12.74
N VAL A 203 0.62 -13.08 12.94
CA VAL A 203 0.67 -14.05 11.85
C VAL A 203 -0.67 -14.20 11.13
N ALA A 204 -1.78 -14.06 11.86
CA ALA A 204 -3.12 -14.17 11.29
C ALA A 204 -3.39 -13.18 10.15
N ASP A 205 -2.78 -12.01 10.19
CA ASP A 205 -2.94 -10.98 9.16
C ASP A 205 -2.17 -11.30 7.86
N LYS A 206 -1.27 -12.27 7.88
CA LYS A 206 -0.36 -12.61 6.79
C LYS A 206 -0.48 -14.05 6.26
N LEU A 207 -1.51 -14.79 6.66
CA LEU A 207 -1.63 -16.22 6.34
C LEU A 207 -1.54 -16.50 4.82
N ASN A 208 -2.36 -15.81 4.05
CA ASN A 208 -2.40 -16.01 2.60
C ASN A 208 -1.16 -15.45 1.90
N VAL A 209 -0.59 -14.38 2.45
CA VAL A 209 0.67 -13.81 1.94
C VAL A 209 1.81 -14.81 2.07
N ILE A 210 1.97 -15.42 3.24
CA ILE A 210 3.01 -16.43 3.50
C ILE A 210 2.85 -17.60 2.52
N SER A 211 1.64 -18.16 2.43
CA SER A 211 1.36 -19.30 1.56
C SER A 211 1.63 -19.00 0.09
N ASN A 212 1.21 -17.82 -0.39
CA ASN A 212 1.43 -17.43 -1.78
C ASN A 212 2.92 -17.16 -2.09
N LEU A 213 3.61 -16.46 -1.20
CA LEU A 213 5.03 -16.15 -1.40
C LEU A 213 5.92 -17.38 -1.37
N LEU A 214 5.59 -18.40 -0.58
CA LEU A 214 6.32 -19.68 -0.60
C LEU A 214 6.31 -20.38 -1.97
N GLU A 215 5.34 -20.09 -2.81
CA GLU A 215 5.29 -20.56 -4.19
C GLU A 215 6.23 -19.80 -5.14
N LYS A 216 6.73 -18.63 -4.72
CA LYS A 216 7.39 -17.68 -5.61
C LYS A 216 8.82 -17.34 -5.23
N VAL A 217 9.17 -17.35 -3.96
CA VAL A 217 10.46 -16.86 -3.45
C VAL A 217 11.53 -17.94 -3.39
N ASP A 218 12.78 -17.52 -3.38
CA ASP A 218 13.92 -18.36 -3.04
C ASP A 218 14.19 -18.35 -1.53
N THR A 219 13.96 -17.21 -0.90
CA THR A 219 14.11 -17.02 0.55
C THR A 219 12.90 -16.25 1.10
N LEU A 220 12.35 -16.71 2.21
CA LEU A 220 11.34 -16.01 2.98
C LEU A 220 11.89 -15.70 4.38
N ILE A 221 11.93 -14.41 4.70
CA ILE A 221 12.35 -13.91 6.02
C ILE A 221 11.10 -13.55 6.80
N ILE A 222 10.98 -14.05 8.03
CA ILE A 222 9.89 -13.73 8.94
C ILE A 222 10.47 -13.10 10.20
N GLY A 223 10.03 -11.88 10.50
CA GLY A 223 10.40 -11.12 11.68
C GLY A 223 9.18 -10.51 12.36
N GLY A 224 9.41 -9.58 13.28
CA GLY A 224 8.35 -8.95 14.05
C GLY A 224 7.67 -9.89 15.03
N GLY A 225 6.57 -9.44 15.62
CA GLY A 225 5.81 -10.22 16.60
C GLY A 225 5.27 -11.55 16.07
N MET A 226 4.96 -11.60 14.76
CA MET A 226 4.47 -12.82 14.12
C MET A 226 5.47 -13.98 14.13
N ALA A 227 6.76 -13.69 14.24
CA ALA A 227 7.80 -14.72 14.26
C ALA A 227 7.73 -15.63 15.50
N TYR A 228 7.21 -15.12 16.62
CA TYR A 228 7.13 -15.90 17.86
C TYR A 228 6.14 -17.05 17.79
N THR A 229 5.09 -16.94 17.00
CA THR A 229 4.18 -18.06 16.73
C THR A 229 4.93 -19.19 16.01
N PHE A 230 5.77 -18.87 15.03
CA PHE A 230 6.65 -19.85 14.37
C PHE A 230 7.64 -20.48 15.33
N LEU A 231 8.27 -19.68 16.20
CA LEU A 231 9.24 -20.19 17.18
C LEU A 231 8.58 -21.13 18.20
N LYS A 232 7.39 -20.78 18.68
CA LYS A 232 6.61 -21.67 19.56
C LYS A 232 6.21 -22.96 18.84
N ALA A 233 5.83 -22.88 17.57
CA ALA A 233 5.55 -24.06 16.76
C ALA A 233 6.75 -24.99 16.61
N GLN A 234 7.97 -24.48 16.70
CA GLN A 234 9.21 -25.27 16.72
C GLN A 234 9.51 -25.87 18.10
N GLY A 235 8.72 -25.57 19.13
CA GLY A 235 8.88 -26.08 20.48
C GLY A 235 9.62 -25.17 21.46
N TYR A 236 9.93 -23.94 21.07
CA TYR A 236 10.60 -22.98 21.96
C TYR A 236 9.59 -22.28 22.88
N GLU A 237 10.05 -21.95 24.08
CA GLU A 237 9.29 -21.10 24.99
C GLU A 237 9.58 -19.63 24.68
N ILE A 238 8.52 -18.84 24.52
CA ILE A 238 8.61 -17.46 24.05
C ILE A 238 8.26 -16.41 25.13
N GLY A 239 8.12 -16.84 26.39
CA GLY A 239 7.75 -15.95 27.50
C GLY A 239 6.41 -15.27 27.28
N LYS A 240 6.38 -13.94 27.45
CA LYS A 240 5.19 -13.11 27.23
C LYS A 240 5.06 -12.58 25.78
N SER A 241 5.90 -13.06 24.86
CA SER A 241 5.89 -12.61 23.47
C SER A 241 4.53 -12.83 22.80
N LEU A 242 4.22 -11.99 21.82
CA LEU A 242 2.99 -12.14 21.02
C LEU A 242 2.96 -13.54 20.41
N CYS A 243 1.80 -14.18 20.51
CA CYS A 243 1.58 -15.51 19.93
C CYS A 243 0.10 -15.73 19.63
N ASP A 244 -0.17 -16.34 18.49
CA ASP A 244 -1.49 -16.85 18.15
C ASP A 244 -1.45 -18.37 18.21
N ASP A 245 -1.84 -18.92 19.37
CA ASP A 245 -1.84 -20.37 19.61
C ASP A 245 -2.76 -21.14 18.62
N SER A 246 -3.78 -20.48 18.09
CA SER A 246 -4.66 -21.09 17.07
C SER A 246 -3.98 -21.30 15.73
N LYS A 247 -2.79 -20.72 15.53
CA LYS A 247 -2.03 -20.76 14.27
C LYS A 247 -0.73 -21.59 14.34
N LEU A 248 -0.49 -22.29 15.43
CA LEU A 248 0.71 -23.13 15.58
C LEU A 248 0.76 -24.22 14.49
N ASP A 249 -0.34 -24.90 14.22
CA ASP A 249 -0.41 -25.93 13.17
C ASP A 249 -0.18 -25.32 11.80
N TYR A 250 -0.75 -24.16 11.53
CA TYR A 250 -0.51 -23.42 10.29
C TYR A 250 0.99 -23.09 10.11
N CYS A 251 1.66 -22.62 11.15
CA CYS A 251 3.10 -22.33 11.09
C CYS A 251 3.92 -23.58 10.80
N LYS A 252 3.56 -24.72 11.38
CA LYS A 252 4.19 -26.01 11.07
C LYS A 252 4.00 -26.42 9.61
N GLU A 253 2.80 -26.23 9.08
CA GLU A 253 2.49 -26.48 7.66
C GLU A 253 3.32 -25.58 6.73
N MET A 254 3.46 -24.32 7.06
CA MET A 254 4.24 -23.38 6.25
C MET A 254 5.74 -23.68 6.28
N MET A 255 6.28 -24.09 7.42
CA MET A 255 7.67 -24.55 7.52
C MET A 255 7.91 -25.82 6.70
N ALA A 256 6.96 -26.76 6.72
CA ALA A 256 7.02 -27.97 5.92
C ALA A 256 6.91 -27.65 4.41
N LYS A 257 6.00 -26.75 4.04
CA LYS A 257 5.84 -26.28 2.66
C LYS A 257 7.12 -25.61 2.14
N ALA A 258 7.74 -24.76 2.95
CA ALA A 258 9.01 -24.14 2.58
C ALA A 258 10.09 -25.19 2.27
N LYS A 259 10.23 -26.20 3.10
CA LYS A 259 11.17 -27.31 2.90
C LYS A 259 10.86 -28.10 1.63
N GLU A 260 9.60 -28.43 1.40
CA GLU A 260 9.14 -29.14 0.20
C GLU A 260 9.43 -28.36 -1.09
N LYS A 261 9.20 -27.03 -1.05
CA LYS A 261 9.43 -26.14 -2.20
C LYS A 261 10.90 -25.75 -2.38
N GLY A 262 11.80 -26.12 -1.47
CA GLY A 262 13.19 -25.70 -1.51
C GLY A 262 13.39 -24.22 -1.16
N VAL A 263 12.43 -23.60 -0.48
CA VAL A 263 12.52 -22.21 -0.03
C VAL A 263 13.26 -22.15 1.30
N LYS A 264 14.23 -21.25 1.37
CA LYS A 264 14.96 -20.96 2.60
C LYS A 264 14.12 -20.06 3.50
N LEU A 265 13.55 -20.65 4.55
CA LEU A 265 12.76 -19.90 5.55
C LEU A 265 13.68 -19.47 6.69
N LEU A 266 13.87 -18.16 6.85
CA LEU A 266 14.70 -17.58 7.90
C LEU A 266 13.82 -17.01 9.01
N LEU A 267 14.03 -17.53 10.23
CA LEU A 267 13.41 -17.05 11.45
C LEU A 267 14.48 -16.38 12.34
N PRO A 268 14.08 -15.51 13.29
CA PRO A 268 15.02 -14.95 14.26
C PRO A 268 15.75 -16.04 15.02
N VAL A 269 17.05 -15.80 15.28
CA VAL A 269 17.90 -16.66 16.13
C VAL A 269 18.17 -16.04 17.49
N ASP A 270 18.00 -14.74 17.61
CA ASP A 270 18.05 -13.98 18.86
C ASP A 270 16.98 -12.90 18.88
N ALA A 271 16.71 -12.36 20.04
CA ALA A 271 15.68 -11.36 20.25
C ALA A 271 16.10 -10.31 21.27
N VAL A 272 15.63 -9.10 21.07
CA VAL A 272 15.70 -8.01 22.04
C VAL A 272 14.43 -8.06 22.87
N CYS A 273 14.57 -8.40 24.15
CA CYS A 273 13.45 -8.64 25.06
C CYS A 273 13.31 -7.52 26.09
N ILE A 274 12.07 -7.30 26.52
CA ILE A 274 11.71 -6.33 27.57
C ILE A 274 10.78 -6.99 28.59
N LYS A 275 10.73 -6.43 29.81
CA LYS A 275 9.79 -6.87 30.85
C LYS A 275 8.44 -6.17 30.73
N ASP A 276 8.45 -4.86 30.59
CA ASP A 276 7.27 -4.01 30.54
C ASP A 276 7.25 -3.24 29.24
N PHE A 277 6.09 -3.26 28.58
CA PHE A 277 5.91 -2.55 27.32
C PHE A 277 5.95 -1.04 27.56
N PRO A 278 6.70 -0.26 26.75
CA PRO A 278 6.84 1.17 26.96
C PRO A 278 5.51 1.92 26.77
N ASP A 279 5.23 2.85 27.72
CA ASP A 279 4.08 3.75 27.66
C ASP A 279 4.54 5.16 28.09
N PRO A 280 4.51 6.15 27.16
CA PRO A 280 4.17 6.04 25.73
C PRO A 280 5.11 5.11 24.97
N ILE A 281 4.73 4.73 23.75
CA ILE A 281 5.43 3.72 22.94
C ILE A 281 6.92 4.04 22.72
N ASP A 282 7.26 5.33 22.67
CA ASP A 282 8.63 5.83 22.47
C ASP A 282 9.40 6.08 23.79
N ALA A 283 8.81 5.72 24.94
CA ALA A 283 9.46 5.88 26.23
C ALA A 283 10.72 5.02 26.35
N PRO A 284 11.72 5.46 27.14
CA PRO A 284 12.90 4.65 27.41
C PRO A 284 12.55 3.26 27.95
N VAL A 285 13.23 2.24 27.49
CA VAL A 285 13.00 0.85 27.87
C VAL A 285 14.33 0.12 28.07
N ASP A 286 14.39 -0.69 29.14
CA ASP A 286 15.53 -1.57 29.39
C ASP A 286 15.37 -2.85 28.58
N VAL A 287 16.43 -3.26 27.90
CA VAL A 287 16.42 -4.41 27.01
C VAL A 287 17.43 -5.46 27.43
N THR A 288 17.11 -6.71 27.13
CA THR A 288 18.02 -7.86 27.27
C THR A 288 18.04 -8.63 25.95
N VAL A 289 19.21 -8.83 25.39
CA VAL A 289 19.38 -9.63 24.17
C VAL A 289 19.60 -11.09 24.56
N VAL A 290 18.78 -11.99 24.02
CA VAL A 290 18.83 -13.42 24.33
C VAL A 290 18.69 -14.25 23.04
N PRO A 291 19.25 -15.48 23.01
CA PRO A 291 18.89 -16.44 21.98
C PRO A 291 17.38 -16.73 22.04
N VAL A 292 16.74 -16.99 20.90
CA VAL A 292 15.31 -17.32 20.88
C VAL A 292 14.97 -18.63 21.61
N THR A 293 15.98 -19.44 21.89
CA THR A 293 15.86 -20.67 22.68
C THR A 293 15.85 -20.43 24.20
N ALA A 294 16.09 -19.18 24.64
CA ALA A 294 16.26 -18.82 26.05
C ALA A 294 15.52 -17.51 26.41
N ILE A 295 14.36 -17.27 25.84
CA ILE A 295 13.53 -16.10 26.19
C ILE A 295 13.01 -16.30 27.62
N PRO A 296 13.29 -15.34 28.54
CA PRO A 296 12.79 -15.44 29.92
C PRO A 296 11.25 -15.45 29.98
N ALA A 297 10.70 -16.20 30.93
CA ALA A 297 9.24 -16.33 31.08
C ALA A 297 8.53 -15.00 31.40
N ASP A 298 9.24 -14.04 31.99
CA ASP A 298 8.73 -12.72 32.38
C ASP A 298 9.03 -11.61 31.35
N MET A 299 9.54 -11.99 30.17
CA MET A 299 9.91 -11.05 29.11
C MET A 299 9.19 -11.36 27.80
N GLU A 300 9.08 -10.34 26.94
CA GLU A 300 8.61 -10.45 25.57
C GLU A 300 9.65 -9.95 24.58
N GLY A 301 9.77 -10.61 23.44
CA GLY A 301 10.60 -10.16 22.34
C GLY A 301 9.94 -8.99 21.60
N CYS A 302 10.68 -7.90 21.38
CA CYS A 302 10.19 -6.68 20.75
C CYS A 302 11.03 -6.20 19.57
N ASP A 303 12.13 -6.88 19.29
CA ASP A 303 12.95 -6.66 18.09
C ASP A 303 13.82 -7.90 17.84
N ILE A 304 14.32 -8.02 16.64
CA ILE A 304 15.35 -9.02 16.31
C ILE A 304 16.68 -8.61 16.92
N GLY A 305 17.48 -9.59 17.34
CA GLY A 305 18.80 -9.35 17.91
C GLY A 305 19.91 -9.20 16.88
N PRO A 306 21.14 -8.91 17.32
CA PRO A 306 22.28 -8.63 16.45
C PRO A 306 22.64 -9.77 15.49
N GLU A 307 22.57 -11.02 15.94
CA GLU A 307 22.85 -12.18 15.08
C GLU A 307 21.79 -12.36 14.00
N THR A 308 20.51 -12.11 14.34
CA THR A 308 19.42 -12.12 13.37
C THR A 308 19.57 -11.00 12.35
N MET A 309 19.95 -9.80 12.81
CA MET A 309 20.23 -8.67 11.93
C MET A 309 21.25 -9.02 10.86
N LYS A 310 22.34 -9.67 11.26
CA LYS A 310 23.39 -10.13 10.34
C LYS A 310 22.86 -11.20 9.39
N LEU A 311 22.13 -12.18 9.90
CA LEU A 311 21.55 -13.27 9.10
C LEU A 311 20.61 -12.71 8.02
N PHE A 312 19.73 -11.80 8.39
CA PHE A 312 18.76 -11.18 7.47
C PHE A 312 19.45 -10.24 6.47
N ALA A 313 20.39 -9.44 6.94
CA ALA A 313 21.15 -8.53 6.08
C ALA A 313 21.96 -9.29 5.01
N ASP A 314 22.61 -10.40 5.39
CA ASP A 314 23.37 -11.23 4.44
C ASP A 314 22.45 -11.83 3.36
N ALA A 315 21.26 -12.28 3.74
CA ALA A 315 20.28 -12.80 2.79
C ALA A 315 19.77 -11.71 1.82
N VAL A 316 19.51 -10.51 2.34
CA VAL A 316 19.08 -9.35 1.52
C VAL A 316 20.17 -8.97 0.53
N LYS A 317 21.41 -8.86 0.97
CA LYS A 317 22.55 -8.47 0.10
C LYS A 317 22.86 -9.48 -0.99
N ALA A 318 22.54 -10.75 -0.78
CA ALA A 318 22.69 -11.81 -1.77
C ALA A 318 21.57 -11.83 -2.81
N SER A 319 20.52 -11.03 -2.64
CA SER A 319 19.32 -11.04 -3.48
C SER A 319 19.41 -10.10 -4.67
N LYS A 320 18.66 -10.40 -5.72
CA LYS A 320 18.44 -9.51 -6.87
C LYS A 320 17.09 -8.80 -6.83
N THR A 321 16.13 -9.38 -6.12
CA THR A 321 14.81 -8.79 -5.87
C THR A 321 14.45 -8.99 -4.41
N VAL A 322 14.00 -7.92 -3.76
CA VAL A 322 13.55 -7.95 -2.37
C VAL A 322 12.21 -7.21 -2.24
N VAL A 323 11.22 -7.88 -1.68
CA VAL A 323 9.93 -7.29 -1.31
C VAL A 323 9.79 -7.35 0.21
N TRP A 324 9.48 -6.23 0.83
CA TRP A 324 9.36 -6.14 2.29
C TRP A 324 8.00 -5.58 2.70
N ASN A 325 7.32 -6.29 3.62
CA ASN A 325 6.06 -5.87 4.22
C ASN A 325 6.04 -6.19 5.71
N GLY A 326 6.03 -5.17 6.55
CA GLY A 326 5.96 -5.26 8.01
C GLY A 326 7.30 -5.12 8.73
N PRO A 327 7.35 -4.34 9.82
CA PRO A 327 8.58 -4.08 10.58
C PRO A 327 9.06 -5.31 11.34
N MET A 328 10.35 -5.29 11.72
CA MET A 328 11.00 -6.38 12.46
C MET A 328 10.81 -6.28 13.98
N GLY A 329 10.37 -5.15 14.47
CA GLY A 329 10.19 -4.88 15.88
C GLY A 329 9.29 -3.67 16.12
N VAL A 330 9.24 -3.21 17.36
CA VAL A 330 8.51 -2.00 17.77
C VAL A 330 9.32 -0.76 17.36
N PHE A 331 9.34 -0.47 16.07
CA PHE A 331 10.21 0.54 15.46
C PHE A 331 9.89 1.99 15.89
N GLU A 332 8.71 2.22 16.44
CA GLU A 332 8.31 3.51 17.02
C GLU A 332 9.13 3.85 18.27
N ASN A 333 9.73 2.84 18.89
CA ASN A 333 10.65 3.02 20.02
C ASN A 333 12.09 3.03 19.51
N PRO A 334 12.87 4.09 19.77
CA PRO A 334 14.26 4.19 19.28
C PRO A 334 15.15 3.02 19.68
N THR A 335 14.97 2.46 20.88
CA THR A 335 15.74 1.32 21.37
C THR A 335 15.37 0.01 20.67
N LEU A 336 14.11 -0.11 20.19
CA LEU A 336 13.57 -1.31 19.58
C LEU A 336 13.49 -1.20 18.04
N ALA A 337 14.07 -0.16 17.46
CA ALA A 337 14.07 0.11 16.02
C ALA A 337 15.30 -0.45 15.29
N ALA A 338 16.30 -0.93 16.00
CA ALA A 338 17.58 -1.33 15.41
C ALA A 338 17.47 -2.46 14.38
N GLY A 339 16.59 -3.43 14.63
CA GLY A 339 16.37 -4.54 13.70
C GLY A 339 15.74 -4.11 12.39
N THR A 340 14.69 -3.27 12.45
CA THR A 340 14.06 -2.69 11.28
C THR A 340 15.04 -1.82 10.48
N LEU A 341 15.87 -1.03 11.18
CA LEU A 341 16.91 -0.22 10.55
C LEU A 341 17.97 -1.09 9.85
N ALA A 342 18.39 -2.20 10.47
CA ALA A 342 19.37 -3.10 9.87
C ALA A 342 18.88 -3.71 8.56
N VAL A 343 17.63 -4.11 8.49
CA VAL A 343 17.00 -4.61 7.26
C VAL A 343 16.91 -3.50 6.21
N ALA A 344 16.44 -2.32 6.59
CA ALA A 344 16.36 -1.17 5.69
C ALA A 344 17.72 -0.77 5.11
N LYS A 345 18.77 -0.75 5.94
CA LYS A 345 20.13 -0.47 5.48
C LYS A 345 20.66 -1.54 4.52
N ALA A 346 20.42 -2.81 4.82
CA ALA A 346 20.82 -3.90 3.93
C ALA A 346 20.17 -3.77 2.55
N MET A 347 18.88 -3.42 2.51
CA MET A 347 18.19 -3.14 1.24
C MET A 347 18.78 -1.93 0.52
N ALA A 348 19.01 -0.83 1.25
CA ALA A 348 19.57 0.41 0.68
C ALA A 348 20.99 0.23 0.10
N GLU A 349 21.78 -0.65 0.69
CA GLU A 349 23.16 -0.95 0.29
C GLU A 349 23.24 -2.06 -0.76
N SER A 350 22.14 -2.77 -1.03
CA SER A 350 22.10 -3.85 -2.01
C SER A 350 21.96 -3.33 -3.44
N ASP A 351 22.37 -4.16 -4.41
CA ASP A 351 22.14 -3.92 -5.83
C ASP A 351 20.79 -4.47 -6.31
N ALA A 352 19.96 -4.93 -5.40
CA ALA A 352 18.67 -5.53 -5.69
C ALA A 352 17.61 -4.49 -6.10
N THR A 353 16.62 -4.94 -6.86
CA THR A 353 15.35 -4.24 -6.96
C THR A 353 14.63 -4.36 -5.62
N THR A 354 14.40 -3.24 -4.95
CA THR A 354 13.86 -3.19 -3.59
C THR A 354 12.48 -2.54 -3.60
N VAL A 355 11.49 -3.29 -3.14
CA VAL A 355 10.09 -2.86 -3.09
C VAL A 355 9.57 -2.93 -1.65
N ILE A 356 9.05 -1.82 -1.16
CA ILE A 356 8.42 -1.73 0.15
C ILE A 356 6.90 -1.75 -0.04
N GLY A 357 6.23 -2.70 0.59
CA GLY A 357 4.78 -2.77 0.67
C GLY A 357 4.28 -2.61 2.11
N GLY A 358 3.18 -1.88 2.28
CA GLY A 358 2.58 -1.66 3.59
C GLY A 358 2.97 -0.35 4.27
N GLY A 359 2.02 0.21 5.01
CA GLY A 359 2.16 1.53 5.62
C GLY A 359 3.25 1.62 6.68
N ASP A 360 3.35 0.61 7.55
CA ASP A 360 4.33 0.61 8.65
C ASP A 360 5.77 0.50 8.13
N SER A 361 6.00 -0.37 7.15
CA SER A 361 7.33 -0.50 6.52
C SER A 361 7.73 0.77 5.80
N ALA A 362 6.81 1.38 5.05
CA ALA A 362 7.03 2.65 4.37
C ALA A 362 7.35 3.77 5.36
N ALA A 363 6.56 3.87 6.44
CA ALA A 363 6.78 4.85 7.50
C ALA A 363 8.16 4.66 8.17
N ALA A 364 8.52 3.42 8.49
CA ALA A 364 9.81 3.10 9.11
C ALA A 364 10.98 3.52 8.20
N VAL A 365 10.94 3.15 6.92
CA VAL A 365 11.99 3.47 5.95
C VAL A 365 12.14 4.98 5.75
N GLN A 366 11.02 5.71 5.68
CA GLN A 366 11.03 7.17 5.54
C GLN A 366 11.53 7.86 6.80
N GLN A 367 11.10 7.40 7.98
CA GLN A 367 11.58 7.91 9.27
C GLN A 367 13.09 7.73 9.43
N MET A 368 13.64 6.65 8.88
CA MET A 368 15.07 6.35 8.89
C MET A 368 15.87 7.09 7.81
N GLY A 369 15.21 7.88 6.97
CA GLY A 369 15.85 8.64 5.88
C GLY A 369 16.34 7.79 4.72
N LEU A 370 15.82 6.58 4.54
CA LEU A 370 16.25 5.63 3.52
C LEU A 370 15.26 5.47 2.35
N GLY A 371 14.17 6.26 2.33
CA GLY A 371 13.14 6.15 1.29
C GLY A 371 13.67 6.28 -0.13
N ASP A 372 14.57 7.23 -0.36
CA ASP A 372 15.17 7.49 -1.68
C ASP A 372 16.13 6.36 -2.14
N LYS A 373 16.52 5.48 -1.24
CA LYS A 373 17.38 4.33 -1.54
C LYS A 373 16.60 3.10 -2.00
N MET A 374 15.28 3.12 -1.87
CA MET A 374 14.42 2.02 -2.32
C MET A 374 14.03 2.22 -3.78
N THR A 375 13.92 1.13 -4.53
CA THR A 375 13.47 1.19 -5.92
C THR A 375 12.03 1.68 -6.01
N HIS A 376 11.17 1.18 -5.13
CA HIS A 376 9.76 1.57 -5.08
C HIS A 376 9.19 1.41 -3.67
N ILE A 377 8.45 2.41 -3.22
CA ILE A 377 7.64 2.34 -2.00
C ILE A 377 6.18 2.37 -2.42
N SER A 378 5.48 1.25 -2.23
CA SER A 378 4.06 1.16 -2.61
C SER A 378 3.20 2.08 -1.75
N THR A 379 2.29 2.78 -2.40
CA THR A 379 1.27 3.60 -1.74
C THR A 379 0.01 2.80 -1.37
N GLY A 380 -0.01 1.52 -1.71
CA GLY A 380 -1.22 0.71 -1.75
C GLY A 380 -1.74 0.19 -0.41
N GLY A 381 -0.95 0.18 0.66
CA GLY A 381 -1.40 -0.36 1.94
C GLY A 381 -2.04 -1.74 1.82
N GLY A 382 -3.36 -1.81 2.04
CA GLY A 382 -4.13 -3.05 1.92
C GLY A 382 -4.14 -3.66 0.52
N ALA A 383 -4.10 -2.84 -0.51
CA ALA A 383 -4.02 -3.33 -1.90
C ALA A 383 -2.69 -4.05 -2.16
N SER A 384 -1.57 -3.52 -1.64
CA SER A 384 -0.27 -4.19 -1.72
C SER A 384 -0.30 -5.55 -1.05
N LEU A 385 -0.92 -5.64 0.13
CA LEU A 385 -1.04 -6.88 0.87
C LEU A 385 -1.89 -7.91 0.12
N GLU A 386 -3.05 -7.52 -0.41
CA GLU A 386 -3.90 -8.41 -1.20
C GLU A 386 -3.23 -8.86 -2.49
N TYR A 387 -2.42 -8.00 -3.10
CA TYR A 387 -1.61 -8.39 -4.25
C TYR A 387 -0.59 -9.48 -3.88
N LEU A 388 0.08 -9.33 -2.73
CA LEU A 388 1.01 -10.34 -2.21
C LEU A 388 0.31 -11.66 -1.83
N GLU A 389 -0.98 -11.63 -1.52
CA GLU A 389 -1.82 -12.81 -1.32
C GLU A 389 -2.14 -13.54 -2.63
N GLY A 390 -1.77 -12.98 -3.77
CA GLY A 390 -2.07 -13.54 -5.09
C GLY A 390 -3.47 -13.22 -5.61
N LYS A 391 -4.17 -12.30 -4.98
CA LYS A 391 -5.52 -11.91 -5.40
C LYS A 391 -5.48 -11.00 -6.63
N GLU A 392 -6.46 -11.17 -7.50
CA GLU A 392 -6.74 -10.21 -8.55
C GLU A 392 -7.33 -8.94 -7.94
N LEU A 393 -6.80 -7.78 -8.33
CA LEU A 393 -7.28 -6.49 -7.85
C LEU A 393 -8.34 -5.94 -8.82
N PRO A 394 -9.60 -5.77 -8.38
CA PRO A 394 -10.69 -5.35 -9.25
C PRO A 394 -10.42 -4.08 -10.05
N GLY A 395 -9.83 -3.06 -9.42
CA GLY A 395 -9.53 -1.79 -10.09
C GLY A 395 -8.48 -1.89 -11.19
N ILE A 396 -7.67 -2.96 -11.21
CA ILE A 396 -6.72 -3.26 -12.29
C ILE A 396 -7.37 -4.18 -13.33
N ALA A 397 -8.09 -5.19 -12.86
CA ALA A 397 -8.69 -6.20 -13.74
C ALA A 397 -9.64 -5.60 -14.78
N VAL A 398 -10.37 -4.54 -14.42
CA VAL A 398 -11.36 -3.88 -15.28
C VAL A 398 -10.75 -2.97 -16.34
N ILE A 399 -9.45 -2.66 -16.26
CA ILE A 399 -8.77 -1.82 -17.25
C ILE A 399 -8.43 -2.63 -18.49
N GLN A 400 -8.57 -2.01 -19.67
CA GLN A 400 -8.20 -2.60 -20.95
C GLN A 400 -6.74 -3.05 -20.97
N ASN A 401 -6.50 -4.16 -21.65
CA ASN A 401 -5.15 -4.59 -21.94
C ASN A 401 -4.52 -3.69 -23.03
N ALA A 402 -3.20 -3.58 -22.99
CA ALA A 402 -2.42 -2.83 -23.97
C ALA A 402 -2.42 -3.51 -25.33
#